data_ac4d98d21196625e032a5a5353121fd6
#
_entry.id   ac4d98d21196625e032a5a5353121fd6
#
_cell.length_a   1.000
_cell.length_b   1.000
_cell.length_c   1.000
_cell.angle_alpha   90.00
_cell.angle_beta   90.00
_cell.angle_gamma   90.00
#
_symmetry.space_group_name_H-M   'P 1'
#
loop_
_entity.id
_entity.type
_entity.pdbx_description
1 polymer ?
#
loop_
_entity_poly.entity_id
_entity_poly.type
_entity_poly.pdbx_seq_one_letter_code
_entity_poly.pdbx_strand_id
1 'polypeptide(L)'
;MATLAVYPGSFDPLTNGHVDIILRGARLFDRIIVAILVNAEKAPLFTMAERVDIARAVFKDTPSVEVDTFEGLLVDYVGRRGAQVIVRGLRAVSDFEFEFQMTLMNQRLNRQIETVFMMPDEKYTYISSRLIKEVFALGGQVHGLVPDMVEDRLRDKRAMRV
;
A
#
# COMPACT_ATOMS: atom_id res chain seq x y z
N MET A 1 -25.32 -2.32 -5.54
CA MET A 1 -24.55 -2.83 -4.37
C MET A 1 -23.26 -2.00 -4.28
N ALA A 2 -22.90 -1.64 -3.07
CA ALA A 2 -21.66 -0.91 -2.85
C ALA A 2 -20.44 -1.78 -3.19
N THR A 3 -19.53 -1.26 -3.99
CA THR A 3 -18.30 -1.95 -4.40
C THR A 3 -17.20 -1.67 -3.40
N LEU A 4 -16.79 -2.71 -2.68
CA LEU A 4 -15.69 -2.66 -1.72
C LEU A 4 -14.43 -3.26 -2.34
N ALA A 5 -13.35 -2.48 -2.39
CA ALA A 5 -12.05 -2.91 -2.85
C ALA A 5 -11.04 -2.99 -1.70
N VAL A 6 -10.04 -3.85 -1.83
CA VAL A 6 -8.92 -3.97 -0.89
C VAL A 6 -7.62 -3.66 -1.63
N TYR A 7 -6.84 -2.73 -1.10
CA TYR A 7 -5.48 -2.46 -1.56
C TYR A 7 -4.48 -2.95 -0.50
N PRO A 8 -3.88 -4.12 -0.72
CA PRO A 8 -2.96 -4.71 0.25
C PRO A 8 -1.52 -4.24 0.05
N GLY A 9 -0.77 -4.22 1.11
CA GLY A 9 0.66 -3.95 1.07
C GLY A 9 1.29 -3.90 2.45
N SER A 10 2.62 -3.79 2.51
CA SER A 10 3.35 -3.56 3.75
C SER A 10 3.37 -2.08 4.15
N PHE A 11 3.34 -1.18 3.17
CA PHE A 11 3.35 0.28 3.37
C PHE A 11 4.44 0.75 4.35
N ASP A 12 5.65 0.34 4.09
CA ASP A 12 6.81 0.58 4.97
C ASP A 12 7.97 1.29 4.24
N PRO A 13 7.82 2.58 3.97
CA PRO A 13 6.70 3.46 4.25
C PRO A 13 5.66 3.53 3.13
N LEU A 14 4.53 4.16 3.44
CA LEU A 14 3.57 4.66 2.46
C LEU A 14 4.25 5.69 1.56
N THR A 15 4.12 5.53 0.23
CA THR A 15 4.70 6.44 -0.77
C THR A 15 3.63 7.23 -1.50
N ASN A 16 4.04 8.29 -2.21
CA ASN A 16 3.10 9.06 -3.04
C ASN A 16 2.51 8.23 -4.20
N GLY A 17 3.22 7.19 -4.65
CA GLY A 17 2.67 6.22 -5.60
C GLY A 17 1.50 5.42 -5.02
N HIS A 18 1.61 4.97 -3.77
CA HIS A 18 0.51 4.33 -3.07
C HIS A 18 -0.68 5.28 -2.87
N VAL A 19 -0.40 6.50 -2.41
CA VAL A 19 -1.44 7.52 -2.18
C VAL A 19 -2.20 7.83 -3.47
N ASP A 20 -1.50 8.00 -4.58
CA ASP A 20 -2.10 8.25 -5.90
C ASP A 20 -3.11 7.14 -6.27
N ILE A 21 -2.70 5.87 -6.18
CA ILE A 21 -3.56 4.73 -6.50
C ILE A 21 -4.75 4.66 -5.54
N ILE A 22 -4.54 4.85 -4.24
CA ILE A 22 -5.62 4.78 -3.24
C ILE A 22 -6.65 5.88 -3.47
N LEU A 23 -6.23 7.12 -3.68
CA LEU A 23 -7.14 8.24 -3.91
C LEU A 23 -7.90 8.12 -5.24
N ARG A 24 -7.27 7.57 -6.27
CA ARG A 24 -7.93 7.28 -7.55
C ARG A 24 -8.89 6.10 -7.42
N GLY A 25 -8.49 5.07 -6.68
CA GLY A 25 -9.36 3.93 -6.34
C GLY A 25 -10.61 4.36 -5.56
N ALA A 26 -10.45 5.31 -4.63
CA ALA A 26 -11.56 5.88 -3.87
C ALA A 26 -12.61 6.63 -4.71
N ARG A 27 -12.28 6.94 -5.97
CA ARG A 27 -13.23 7.52 -6.95
C ARG A 27 -13.89 6.46 -7.83
N LEU A 28 -13.31 5.26 -7.91
CA LEU A 28 -13.81 4.16 -8.73
C LEU A 28 -14.68 3.18 -7.93
N PHE A 29 -14.37 3.03 -6.66
CA PHE A 29 -15.06 2.12 -5.74
C PHE A 29 -15.77 2.93 -4.66
N ASP A 30 -16.91 2.42 -4.18
CA ASP A 30 -17.65 3.10 -3.10
C ASP A 30 -16.83 3.16 -1.80
N ARG A 31 -16.02 2.14 -1.56
CA ARG A 31 -15.07 2.09 -0.45
C ARG A 31 -13.81 1.33 -0.86
N ILE A 32 -12.67 1.75 -0.32
CA ILE A 32 -11.38 1.06 -0.48
C ILE A 32 -10.71 0.87 0.88
N ILE A 33 -10.27 -0.34 1.16
CA ILE A 33 -9.53 -0.68 2.37
C ILE A 33 -8.04 -0.70 2.05
N VAL A 34 -7.27 0.15 2.72
CA VAL A 34 -5.81 0.04 2.77
C VAL A 34 -5.48 -1.04 3.80
N ALA A 35 -5.17 -2.23 3.32
CA ALA A 35 -4.94 -3.41 4.15
C ALA A 35 -3.44 -3.62 4.38
N ILE A 36 -2.97 -3.34 5.59
CA ILE A 36 -1.56 -3.43 5.95
C ILE A 36 -1.26 -4.85 6.42
N LEU A 37 -0.35 -5.53 5.72
CA LEU A 37 0.06 -6.90 6.07
C LEU A 37 0.93 -6.91 7.32
N VAL A 38 0.52 -7.68 8.30
CA VAL A 38 1.27 -7.94 9.52
C VAL A 38 2.45 -8.87 9.22
N ASN A 39 3.62 -8.57 9.76
CA ASN A 39 4.84 -9.41 9.64
C ASN A 39 5.34 -9.63 8.20
N ALA A 40 5.08 -8.70 7.30
CA ALA A 40 5.54 -8.78 5.91
C ALA A 40 7.08 -8.79 5.77
N GLU A 41 7.79 -8.18 6.71
CA GLU A 41 9.25 -8.06 6.70
C GLU A 41 9.84 -8.38 8.08
N LYS A 42 11.06 -8.98 8.08
CA LYS A 42 11.78 -9.31 9.32
C LYS A 42 12.29 -8.09 10.09
N ALA A 43 12.55 -6.99 9.39
CA ALA A 43 13.06 -5.74 9.97
C ALA A 43 12.37 -4.53 9.32
N PRO A 44 11.13 -4.22 9.68
CA PRO A 44 10.43 -3.07 9.14
C PRO A 44 11.08 -1.76 9.61
N LEU A 45 11.02 -0.72 8.77
CA LEU A 45 11.47 0.61 9.14
C LEU A 45 10.50 1.26 10.14
N PHE A 46 9.20 1.11 9.89
CA PHE A 46 8.13 1.55 10.78
C PHE A 46 7.45 0.36 11.43
N THR A 47 7.14 0.48 12.71
CA THR A 47 6.31 -0.52 13.40
C THR A 47 4.92 -0.60 12.79
N MET A 48 4.18 -1.66 13.09
CA MET A 48 2.79 -1.79 12.62
C MET A 48 1.93 -0.61 13.09
N ALA A 49 2.04 -0.21 14.35
CA ALA A 49 1.30 0.93 14.88
C ALA A 49 1.63 2.23 14.14
N GLU A 50 2.91 2.49 13.86
CA GLU A 50 3.34 3.67 13.12
C GLU A 50 2.77 3.67 11.68
N ARG A 51 2.79 2.52 11.00
CA ARG A 51 2.24 2.40 9.65
C ARG A 51 0.74 2.64 9.59
N VAL A 52 0.00 2.11 10.56
CA VAL A 52 -1.45 2.34 10.68
C VAL A 52 -1.74 3.82 10.96
N ASP A 53 -1.01 4.43 11.90
CA ASP A 53 -1.19 5.85 12.25
C ASP A 53 -0.90 6.77 11.06
N ILE A 54 0.18 6.50 10.32
CA ILE A 54 0.53 7.24 9.11
C ILE A 54 -0.59 7.13 8.07
N ALA A 55 -1.05 5.92 7.77
CA ALA A 55 -2.09 5.72 6.77
C ALA A 55 -3.41 6.41 7.18
N ARG A 56 -3.82 6.28 8.44
CA ARG A 56 -5.02 6.96 8.95
C ARG A 56 -4.92 8.48 8.86
N ALA A 57 -3.77 9.03 9.19
CA ALA A 57 -3.57 10.47 9.10
C ALA A 57 -3.54 10.98 7.67
N VAL A 58 -2.90 10.25 6.75
CA VAL A 58 -2.84 10.62 5.31
C VAL A 58 -4.24 10.61 4.68
N PHE A 59 -5.10 9.66 5.04
CA PHE A 59 -6.42 9.51 4.44
C PHE A 59 -7.58 10.05 5.29
N LYS A 60 -7.29 10.82 6.35
CA LYS A 60 -8.31 11.34 7.29
C LYS A 60 -9.45 12.10 6.63
N ASP A 61 -9.16 12.81 5.53
CA ASP A 61 -10.13 13.63 4.80
C ASP A 61 -10.79 12.88 3.62
N THR A 62 -10.59 11.57 3.53
CA THR A 62 -11.16 10.71 2.48
C THR A 62 -12.02 9.61 3.13
N PRO A 63 -13.30 9.88 3.44
CA PRO A 63 -14.15 8.96 4.21
C PRO A 63 -14.37 7.59 3.54
N SER A 64 -14.21 7.49 2.22
CA SER A 64 -14.29 6.24 1.47
C SER A 64 -13.05 5.34 1.61
N VAL A 65 -11.98 5.85 2.23
CA VAL A 65 -10.76 5.07 2.52
C VAL A 65 -10.80 4.59 3.96
N GLU A 66 -10.72 3.30 4.14
CA GLU A 66 -10.58 2.63 5.44
C GLU A 66 -9.16 2.09 5.60
N VAL A 67 -8.59 2.12 6.79
CA VAL A 67 -7.29 1.51 7.09
C VAL A 67 -7.48 0.35 8.05
N ASP A 68 -6.96 -0.81 7.68
CA ASP A 68 -7.04 -2.04 8.46
C ASP A 68 -5.74 -2.83 8.38
N THR A 69 -5.60 -3.82 9.22
CA THR A 69 -4.47 -4.76 9.22
C THR A 69 -4.95 -6.17 8.94
N PHE A 70 -4.13 -7.02 8.34
CA PHE A 70 -4.47 -8.40 8.12
C PHE A 70 -3.27 -9.35 8.25
N GLU A 71 -3.57 -10.59 8.58
CA GLU A 71 -2.63 -11.71 8.61
C GLU A 71 -3.15 -12.86 7.74
N GLY A 72 -2.24 -13.71 7.29
CA GLY A 72 -2.57 -14.89 6.51
C GLY A 72 -2.84 -14.59 5.04
N LEU A 73 -3.65 -15.44 4.41
CA LEU A 73 -3.95 -15.31 2.99
C LEU A 73 -4.81 -14.08 2.69
N LEU A 74 -4.38 -13.31 1.71
CA LEU A 74 -5.10 -12.11 1.26
C LEU A 74 -6.54 -12.42 0.86
N VAL A 75 -6.76 -13.48 0.09
CA VAL A 75 -8.11 -13.85 -0.38
C VAL A 75 -9.06 -14.20 0.76
N ASP A 76 -8.55 -14.78 1.85
CA ASP A 76 -9.36 -15.07 3.02
C ASP A 76 -9.77 -13.78 3.75
N TYR A 77 -8.84 -12.85 3.86
CA TYR A 77 -9.12 -11.52 4.41
C TYR A 77 -10.15 -10.77 3.56
N VAL A 78 -9.95 -10.72 2.23
CA VAL A 78 -10.86 -10.07 1.29
C VAL A 78 -12.28 -10.65 1.40
N GLY A 79 -12.38 -11.99 1.45
CA GLY A 79 -13.66 -12.68 1.64
C GLY A 79 -14.34 -12.35 2.97
N ARG A 80 -13.59 -12.37 4.07
CA ARG A 80 -14.13 -11.99 5.41
C ARG A 80 -14.64 -10.55 5.47
N ARG A 81 -14.01 -9.64 4.70
CA ARG A 81 -14.42 -8.24 4.61
C ARG A 81 -15.62 -8.03 3.67
N GLY A 82 -16.07 -9.07 2.98
CA GLY A 82 -17.13 -8.97 1.97
C GLY A 82 -16.73 -8.19 0.73
N ALA A 83 -15.43 -8.06 0.49
CA ALA A 83 -14.89 -7.42 -0.70
C ALA A 83 -14.77 -8.41 -1.87
N GLN A 84 -14.82 -7.90 -3.09
CA GLN A 84 -14.73 -8.71 -4.31
C GLN A 84 -13.56 -8.26 -5.20
N VAL A 85 -12.92 -7.15 -4.88
CA VAL A 85 -11.87 -6.55 -5.71
C VAL A 85 -10.60 -6.38 -4.89
N ILE A 86 -9.49 -6.88 -5.45
CA ILE A 86 -8.14 -6.54 -5.00
C ILE A 86 -7.59 -5.50 -5.97
N VAL A 87 -7.14 -4.37 -5.45
CA VAL A 87 -6.44 -3.35 -6.24
C VAL A 87 -4.95 -3.54 -6.07
N ARG A 88 -4.21 -3.54 -7.17
CA ARG A 88 -2.75 -3.58 -7.18
C ARG A 88 -2.20 -2.47 -8.07
N GLY A 89 -1.10 -1.86 -7.64
CA GLY A 89 -0.34 -0.96 -8.48
C GLY A 89 0.60 -1.73 -9.41
N LEU A 90 0.70 -1.31 -10.66
CA LEU A 90 1.64 -1.86 -11.62
C LEU A 90 2.55 -0.74 -12.14
N ARG A 91 3.84 -0.76 -11.78
CA ARG A 91 4.79 0.34 -12.06
C ARG A 91 5.67 0.08 -13.26
N ALA A 92 6.35 -1.06 -13.27
CA ALA A 92 7.35 -1.41 -14.26
C ALA A 92 7.17 -2.84 -14.75
N VAL A 93 7.83 -3.17 -15.85
CA VAL A 93 7.80 -4.52 -16.44
C VAL A 93 8.24 -5.59 -15.43
N SER A 94 9.19 -5.27 -14.55
CA SER A 94 9.66 -6.18 -13.50
C SER A 94 8.60 -6.56 -12.46
N ASP A 95 7.58 -5.74 -12.26
CA ASP A 95 6.47 -6.06 -11.35
C ASP A 95 5.46 -7.02 -12.00
N PHE A 96 5.37 -7.02 -13.33
CA PHE A 96 4.31 -7.71 -14.05
C PHE A 96 4.28 -9.21 -13.82
N GLU A 97 5.40 -9.89 -13.93
CA GLU A 97 5.44 -11.36 -13.79
C GLU A 97 5.00 -11.80 -12.40
N PHE A 98 5.50 -11.14 -11.37
CA PHE A 98 5.13 -11.44 -9.99
C PHE A 98 3.64 -11.17 -9.73
N GLU A 99 3.15 -10.02 -10.14
CA GLU A 99 1.74 -9.64 -9.98
C GLU A 99 0.81 -10.58 -10.76
N PHE A 100 1.21 -10.98 -11.96
CA PHE A 100 0.48 -11.93 -12.77
C PHE A 100 0.35 -13.31 -12.09
N GLN A 101 1.46 -13.84 -11.58
CA GLN A 101 1.46 -15.11 -10.84
C GLN A 101 0.58 -15.05 -9.59
N MET A 102 0.70 -13.97 -8.81
CA MET A 102 -0.11 -13.78 -7.61
C MET A 102 -1.60 -13.66 -7.92
N THR A 103 -1.94 -12.96 -8.99
CA THR A 103 -3.33 -12.83 -9.44
C THR A 103 -3.94 -14.17 -9.82
N LEU A 104 -3.22 -14.99 -10.59
CA LEU A 104 -3.69 -16.33 -10.95
C LEU A 104 -3.84 -17.23 -9.72
N MET A 105 -2.92 -17.14 -8.76
CA MET A 105 -3.02 -17.90 -7.52
C MET A 105 -4.22 -17.45 -6.68
N ASN A 106 -4.43 -16.15 -6.52
CA ASN A 106 -5.58 -15.62 -5.80
C ASN A 106 -6.90 -16.05 -6.43
N GLN A 107 -7.00 -16.01 -7.76
CA GLN A 107 -8.18 -16.46 -8.50
C GLN A 107 -8.43 -17.97 -8.34
N ARG A 108 -7.36 -18.77 -8.29
CA ARG A 108 -7.48 -20.21 -8.02
C ARG A 108 -8.00 -20.49 -6.61
N LEU A 109 -7.55 -19.71 -5.62
CA LEU A 109 -7.94 -19.87 -4.22
C LEU A 109 -9.38 -19.38 -3.95
N ASN A 110 -9.79 -18.30 -4.62
CA ASN A 110 -11.14 -17.78 -4.53
C ASN A 110 -11.57 -17.11 -5.86
N ARG A 111 -12.44 -17.81 -6.60
CA ARG A 111 -12.94 -17.36 -7.91
C ARG A 111 -13.89 -16.18 -7.87
N GLN A 112 -14.35 -15.78 -6.70
CA GLN A 112 -15.26 -14.64 -6.55
C GLN A 112 -14.51 -13.30 -6.40
N ILE A 113 -13.18 -13.35 -6.31
CA ILE A 113 -12.32 -12.18 -6.13
C ILE A 113 -11.59 -11.88 -7.42
N GLU A 114 -11.74 -10.65 -7.90
CA GLU A 114 -11.01 -10.14 -9.06
C GLU A 114 -9.88 -9.21 -8.65
N THR A 115 -8.80 -9.21 -9.43
CA THR A 115 -7.68 -8.27 -9.26
C THR A 115 -7.71 -7.22 -10.36
N VAL A 116 -7.71 -5.96 -9.95
CA VAL A 116 -7.64 -4.80 -10.85
C VAL A 116 -6.28 -4.15 -10.69
N PHE A 117 -5.59 -3.95 -11.83
CA PHE A 117 -4.33 -3.23 -11.86
C PHE A 117 -4.54 -1.76 -12.20
N MET A 118 -3.91 -0.90 -11.42
CA MET A 118 -3.90 0.53 -11.65
C MET A 118 -2.46 1.00 -11.86
N MET A 119 -2.26 1.78 -12.93
CA MET A 119 -0.97 2.44 -13.16
C MET A 119 -0.87 3.67 -12.27
N PRO A 120 0.22 3.86 -11.51
CA PRO A 120 0.46 5.12 -10.81
C PRO A 120 0.67 6.26 -11.82
N ASP A 121 0.57 7.49 -11.35
CA ASP A 121 0.97 8.66 -12.13
C ASP A 121 2.43 8.48 -12.60
N GLU A 122 2.74 8.93 -13.82
CA GLU A 122 4.05 8.77 -14.46
C GLU A 122 5.22 9.19 -13.55
N LYS A 123 5.04 10.29 -12.82
CA LYS A 123 6.06 10.82 -11.89
C LYS A 123 6.37 9.90 -10.71
N TYR A 124 5.52 8.90 -10.42
CA TYR A 124 5.68 7.95 -9.32
C TYR A 124 6.05 6.53 -9.78
N THR A 125 6.22 6.29 -11.07
CA THR A 125 6.44 4.95 -11.62
C THR A 125 7.73 4.29 -11.15
N TYR A 126 8.76 5.08 -10.80
CA TYR A 126 10.04 4.57 -10.30
C TYR A 126 10.10 4.43 -8.77
N ILE A 127 9.07 4.87 -8.04
CA ILE A 127 9.07 4.91 -6.58
C ILE A 127 8.63 3.56 -6.01
N SER A 128 9.37 3.09 -5.01
CA SER A 128 8.96 1.95 -4.16
C SER A 128 9.35 2.21 -2.72
N SER A 129 8.67 1.56 -1.78
CA SER A 129 9.06 1.60 -0.36
C SER A 129 10.50 1.14 -0.14
N ARG A 130 10.94 0.14 -0.91
CA ARG A 130 12.31 -0.35 -0.87
C ARG A 130 13.31 0.75 -1.27
N LEU A 131 13.08 1.42 -2.39
CA LEU A 131 13.94 2.53 -2.84
C LEU A 131 13.98 3.66 -1.79
N ILE A 132 12.84 4.02 -1.22
CA ILE A 132 12.77 5.03 -0.16
C ILE A 132 13.63 4.61 1.04
N LYS A 133 13.55 3.35 1.47
CA LYS A 133 14.37 2.83 2.59
C LYS A 133 15.87 2.87 2.27
N GLU A 134 16.25 2.50 1.05
CA GLU A 134 17.65 2.53 0.60
C GLU A 134 18.19 3.97 0.59
N VAL A 135 17.46 4.91 0.01
CA VAL A 135 17.84 6.33 -0.03
C VAL A 135 17.93 6.91 1.38
N PHE A 136 16.94 6.61 2.23
CA PHE A 136 16.94 7.03 3.62
C PHE A 136 18.16 6.50 4.40
N ALA A 137 18.48 5.22 4.24
CA ALA A 137 19.62 4.59 4.91
C ALA A 137 20.96 5.22 4.53
N LEU A 138 21.09 5.71 3.30
CA LEU A 138 22.26 6.40 2.77
C LEU A 138 22.28 7.91 3.07
N GLY A 139 21.31 8.42 3.82
CA GLY A 139 21.23 9.84 4.19
C GLY A 139 20.63 10.75 3.11
N GLY A 140 20.07 10.17 2.04
CA GLY A 140 19.41 10.90 0.96
C GLY A 140 18.06 11.49 1.39
N GLN A 141 17.59 12.46 0.60
CA GLN A 141 16.29 13.09 0.80
C GLN A 141 15.23 12.45 -0.08
N VAL A 142 14.01 12.37 0.44
CA VAL A 142 12.86 11.74 -0.23
C VAL A 142 11.68 12.70 -0.41
N HIS A 143 11.95 14.00 -0.37
CA HIS A 143 10.94 15.05 -0.55
C HIS A 143 10.19 14.87 -1.87
N GLY A 144 8.85 14.97 -1.83
CA GLY A 144 7.98 14.80 -2.99
C GLY A 144 7.75 13.34 -3.42
N LEU A 145 8.45 12.36 -2.81
CA LEU A 145 8.29 10.93 -3.10
C LEU A 145 7.39 10.22 -2.09
N VAL A 146 7.28 10.79 -0.91
CA VAL A 146 6.44 10.33 0.19
C VAL A 146 5.57 11.48 0.69
N PRO A 147 4.43 11.21 1.35
CA PRO A 147 3.68 12.26 2.05
C PRO A 147 4.56 13.02 3.05
N ASP A 148 4.33 14.31 3.22
CA ASP A 148 5.11 15.17 4.12
C ASP A 148 5.20 14.60 5.53
N MET A 149 4.11 14.04 6.03
CA MET A 149 4.08 13.34 7.32
C MET A 149 5.05 12.16 7.39
N VAL A 150 5.20 11.42 6.32
CA VAL A 150 6.17 10.30 6.25
C VAL A 150 7.59 10.85 6.26
N GLU A 151 7.84 11.94 5.54
CA GLU A 151 9.15 12.61 5.55
C GLU A 151 9.53 13.07 6.96
N ASP A 152 8.61 13.67 7.70
CA ASP A 152 8.82 14.10 9.08
C ASP A 152 9.14 12.89 9.98
N ARG A 153 8.39 11.82 9.89
CA ARG A 153 8.64 10.57 10.65
C ARG A 153 9.98 9.93 10.30
N LEU A 154 10.41 9.99 9.04
CA LEU A 154 11.73 9.53 8.62
C LEU A 154 12.83 10.39 9.23
N ARG A 155 12.64 11.70 9.28
CA ARG A 155 13.57 12.64 9.90
C ARG A 155 13.74 12.35 11.39
N ASP A 156 12.65 12.10 12.10
CA ASP A 156 12.66 11.73 13.53
C ASP A 156 13.44 10.41 13.76
N LYS A 157 13.21 9.41 12.92
CA LYS A 157 13.94 8.14 13.00
C LYS A 157 15.44 8.29 12.72
N ARG A 158 15.83 9.21 11.87
CA ARG A 158 17.24 9.50 11.63
C ARG A 158 17.89 10.15 12.85
N ALA A 159 17.21 11.07 13.50
CA ALA A 159 17.69 11.73 14.73
C ALA A 159 17.86 10.73 15.89
N MET A 160 17.05 9.67 15.98
CA MET A 160 17.16 8.64 17.01
C MET A 160 18.32 7.66 16.79
N ARG A 161 18.90 7.61 15.58
CA ARG A 161 20.03 6.72 15.25
C ARG A 161 21.42 7.35 15.46
N VAL A 162 21.46 8.61 15.83
CA VAL A 162 22.65 9.36 16.21
C VAL A 162 22.75 9.36 17.74
#